data_9ff0ca98a80728037e99e14ef89a3486
#
_entry.id   9ff0ca98a80728037e99e14ef89a3486
#
_cell.length_a   1.000
_cell.length_b   1.000
_cell.length_c   1.000
_cell.angle_alpha   90.00
_cell.angle_beta   90.00
_cell.angle_gamma   90.00
#
_symmetry.space_group_name_H-M   'P 1'
#
loop_
_entity.id
_entity.type
_entity.pdbx_description
1 polymer ?
#
loop_
_entity_poly.entity_id
_entity_poly.type
_entity_poly.pdbx_seq_one_letter_code
_entity_poly.pdbx_strand_id
1 'polypeptide(L)'
;AQHSGFIDACIRLGVGNRKEKRKVILWVIVLGLLSNVIGDGGYIILLPIAAMLFQWVGLHPIAGIVTAYVSVACGYSANIVLSTMDPLLAHTTQEAALTLMGYQGNTEPLCNYFFMSASTVVITGIVYWVTQKWLLPNLGKYEGSVKVEAYRPLSRKERRALMVAVTVAGIYVVLILWLTFSSYGILRGVNGGLMHSPFIAGILFLLSLGAGFTGMAYGFSSGRYRSDNDVIEGLTQPIKLLGVYFVIAFFAAQMFACFEYSHLDKCLAIMGADLLSSFEPAPLSALILFILFTAFINLIMVSATSKWAFMSFIFIPM
;
A
#
# COMPACT_ATOMS: atom_id res chain seq x y z
N ALA A 1 -8.11 6.22 -13.51
CA ALA A 1 -8.12 4.78 -13.80
C ALA A 1 -9.36 4.07 -13.22
N GLN A 2 -9.76 4.33 -11.99
CA GLN A 2 -10.94 3.68 -11.37
C GLN A 2 -12.24 4.08 -12.09
N HIS A 3 -12.53 5.36 -12.23
CA HIS A 3 -13.74 5.87 -12.89
C HIS A 3 -13.80 5.52 -14.39
N SER A 4 -12.68 5.38 -15.08
CA SER A 4 -12.64 4.94 -16.48
C SER A 4 -13.12 3.49 -16.67
N GLY A 5 -13.15 2.66 -15.62
CA GLY A 5 -13.45 1.23 -15.68
C GLY A 5 -12.25 0.36 -16.06
N PHE A 6 -11.05 0.94 -16.16
CA PHE A 6 -9.84 0.20 -16.49
C PHE A 6 -9.52 -0.89 -15.46
N ILE A 7 -9.59 -0.54 -14.16
CA ILE A 7 -9.34 -1.49 -13.07
C ILE A 7 -10.35 -2.63 -13.10
N ASP A 8 -11.64 -2.31 -13.28
CA ASP A 8 -12.70 -3.31 -13.40
C ASP A 8 -12.45 -4.26 -14.59
N ALA A 9 -12.03 -3.73 -15.74
CA ALA A 9 -11.68 -4.55 -16.90
C ALA A 9 -10.46 -5.45 -16.67
N CYS A 10 -9.42 -4.95 -16.00
CA CYS A 10 -8.25 -5.75 -15.62
C CYS A 10 -8.64 -6.90 -14.69
N ILE A 11 -9.49 -6.63 -13.73
CA ILE A 11 -9.98 -7.64 -12.78
C ILE A 11 -10.80 -8.69 -13.50
N ARG A 12 -11.75 -8.28 -14.35
CA ARG A 12 -12.56 -9.21 -15.17
C ARG A 12 -11.70 -10.08 -16.09
N LEU A 13 -10.60 -9.53 -16.62
CA LEU A 13 -9.64 -10.31 -17.41
C LEU A 13 -8.88 -11.32 -16.55
N GLY A 14 -8.39 -10.90 -15.37
CA GLY A 14 -7.60 -11.74 -14.45
C GLY A 14 -8.41 -12.87 -13.84
N VAL A 15 -9.64 -12.58 -13.42
CA VAL A 15 -10.54 -13.60 -12.84
C VAL A 15 -11.06 -14.55 -13.92
N GLY A 16 -11.26 -14.06 -15.15
CA GLY A 16 -11.71 -14.86 -16.28
C GLY A 16 -13.01 -15.62 -16.01
N ASN A 17 -13.26 -16.66 -16.77
CA ASN A 17 -14.42 -17.57 -16.61
C ASN A 17 -14.18 -18.63 -15.51
N ARG A 18 -13.18 -18.42 -14.64
CA ARG A 18 -12.72 -19.43 -13.67
C ARG A 18 -13.46 -19.23 -12.36
N LYS A 19 -14.50 -20.02 -12.11
CA LYS A 19 -15.22 -20.18 -10.84
C LYS A 19 -14.36 -20.77 -9.71
N GLU A 20 -13.03 -20.75 -9.81
CA GLU A 20 -12.15 -21.32 -8.80
C GLU A 20 -11.99 -20.37 -7.62
N LYS A 21 -12.81 -20.55 -6.61
CA LYS A 21 -12.80 -19.78 -5.35
C LYS A 21 -11.40 -19.59 -4.77
N ARG A 22 -10.58 -20.63 -4.80
CA ARG A 22 -9.20 -20.61 -4.26
C ARG A 22 -8.31 -19.59 -4.96
N LYS A 23 -8.39 -19.51 -6.29
CA LYS A 23 -7.57 -18.55 -7.07
C LYS A 23 -7.99 -17.12 -6.81
N VAL A 24 -9.30 -16.86 -6.67
CA VAL A 24 -9.79 -15.52 -6.36
C VAL A 24 -9.28 -15.04 -5.00
N ILE A 25 -9.31 -15.90 -3.98
CA ILE A 25 -8.77 -15.58 -2.65
C ILE A 25 -7.28 -15.23 -2.76
N LEU A 26 -6.49 -16.07 -3.43
CA LEU A 26 -5.06 -15.81 -3.63
C LEU A 26 -4.79 -14.51 -4.39
N TRP A 27 -5.55 -14.24 -5.46
CA TRP A 27 -5.42 -13.00 -6.21
C TRP A 27 -5.70 -11.76 -5.35
N VAL A 28 -6.75 -11.80 -4.53
CA VAL A 28 -7.07 -10.69 -3.60
C VAL A 28 -5.94 -10.49 -2.59
N ILE A 29 -5.37 -11.56 -2.05
CA ILE A 29 -4.25 -11.48 -1.10
C ILE A 29 -3.00 -10.88 -1.77
N VAL A 30 -2.59 -11.40 -2.91
CA VAL A 30 -1.40 -10.92 -3.63
C VAL A 30 -1.58 -9.47 -4.06
N LEU A 31 -2.75 -9.10 -4.60
CA LEU A 31 -3.04 -7.72 -4.96
C LEU A 31 -3.06 -6.80 -3.73
N GLY A 32 -3.53 -7.30 -2.58
CA GLY A 32 -3.49 -6.56 -1.31
C GLY A 32 -2.08 -6.25 -0.87
N LEU A 33 -1.20 -7.24 -0.85
CA LEU A 33 0.21 -7.08 -0.51
C LEU A 33 0.92 -6.13 -1.48
N LEU A 34 0.72 -6.31 -2.79
CA LEU A 34 1.33 -5.46 -3.81
C LEU A 34 0.76 -4.04 -3.84
N SER A 35 -0.46 -3.82 -3.35
CA SER A 35 -1.09 -2.49 -3.34
C SER A 35 -0.36 -1.49 -2.45
N ASN A 36 0.49 -1.97 -1.54
CA ASN A 36 1.31 -1.14 -0.66
C ASN A 36 2.29 -0.23 -1.43
N VAL A 37 2.63 -0.55 -2.68
CA VAL A 37 3.37 0.36 -3.57
C VAL A 37 2.66 1.71 -3.71
N ILE A 38 1.31 1.71 -3.63
CA ILE A 38 0.47 2.92 -3.73
C ILE A 38 0.20 3.50 -2.31
N GLY A 39 0.74 2.89 -1.25
CA GLY A 39 0.47 3.27 0.14
C GLY A 39 -0.99 3.03 0.53
N ASP A 40 -1.55 3.95 1.33
CA ASP A 40 -2.93 3.84 1.86
C ASP A 40 -4.03 3.78 0.77
N GLY A 41 -3.72 4.14 -0.47
CA GLY A 41 -4.64 4.02 -1.60
C GLY A 41 -5.12 2.60 -1.86
N GLY A 42 -4.35 1.60 -1.44
CA GLY A 42 -4.73 0.19 -1.51
C GLY A 42 -6.04 -0.12 -0.80
N TYR A 43 -6.29 0.46 0.37
CA TYR A 43 -7.54 0.26 1.11
C TYR A 43 -8.76 0.78 0.35
N ILE A 44 -8.65 1.97 -0.24
CA ILE A 44 -9.76 2.60 -0.94
C ILE A 44 -10.15 1.83 -2.20
N ILE A 45 -9.16 1.31 -2.90
CA ILE A 45 -9.35 0.67 -4.21
C ILE A 45 -9.72 -0.80 -4.05
N LEU A 46 -8.97 -1.54 -3.24
CA LEU A 46 -9.05 -3.00 -3.23
C LEU A 46 -10.25 -3.54 -2.43
N LEU A 47 -10.67 -2.87 -1.35
CA LEU A 47 -11.74 -3.38 -0.51
C LEU A 47 -13.07 -3.55 -1.26
N PRO A 48 -13.58 -2.53 -1.98
CA PRO A 48 -14.81 -2.68 -2.76
C PRO A 48 -14.68 -3.74 -3.86
N ILE A 49 -13.49 -3.81 -4.49
CA ILE A 49 -13.21 -4.76 -5.55
C ILE A 49 -13.22 -6.20 -5.01
N ALA A 50 -12.59 -6.43 -3.87
CA ALA A 50 -12.55 -7.73 -3.23
C ALA A 50 -13.94 -8.21 -2.81
N ALA A 51 -14.79 -7.30 -2.31
CA ALA A 51 -16.19 -7.62 -2.01
C ALA A 51 -16.93 -8.13 -3.25
N MET A 52 -16.80 -7.42 -4.38
CA MET A 52 -17.42 -7.82 -5.65
C MET A 52 -16.85 -9.16 -6.16
N LEU A 53 -15.51 -9.34 -6.11
CA LEU A 53 -14.86 -10.57 -6.55
C LEU A 53 -15.33 -11.80 -5.78
N PHE A 54 -15.42 -11.69 -4.45
CA PHE A 54 -15.88 -12.78 -3.61
C PHE A 54 -17.35 -13.11 -3.91
N GLN A 55 -18.17 -12.10 -4.08
CA GLN A 55 -19.57 -12.30 -4.40
C GLN A 55 -19.76 -12.96 -5.79
N TRP A 56 -18.96 -12.60 -6.80
CA TRP A 56 -19.02 -13.23 -8.13
C TRP A 56 -18.71 -14.72 -8.11
N VAL A 57 -17.84 -15.18 -7.20
CA VAL A 57 -17.52 -16.61 -7.06
C VAL A 57 -18.40 -17.30 -6.01
N GLY A 58 -19.44 -16.63 -5.50
CA GLY A 58 -20.38 -17.17 -4.52
C GLY A 58 -19.77 -17.34 -3.12
N LEU A 59 -18.84 -16.45 -2.75
CA LEU A 59 -18.32 -16.29 -1.41
C LEU A 59 -18.95 -15.08 -0.73
N HIS A 60 -18.86 -15.02 0.60
CA HIS A 60 -19.40 -13.91 1.36
C HIS A 60 -18.60 -12.61 1.11
N PRO A 61 -19.23 -11.48 0.70
CA PRO A 61 -18.51 -10.25 0.34
C PRO A 61 -17.74 -9.64 1.51
N ILE A 62 -18.22 -9.76 2.75
CA ILE A 62 -17.49 -9.33 3.95
C ILE A 62 -16.18 -10.10 4.08
N ALA A 63 -16.15 -11.40 3.75
CA ALA A 63 -14.89 -12.14 3.74
C ALA A 63 -13.90 -11.54 2.73
N GLY A 64 -14.39 -11.05 1.58
CA GLY A 64 -13.56 -10.34 0.60
C GLY A 64 -12.97 -9.05 1.17
N ILE A 65 -13.79 -8.23 1.82
CA ILE A 65 -13.37 -6.97 2.45
C ILE A 65 -12.30 -7.25 3.53
N VAL A 66 -12.57 -8.19 4.43
CA VAL A 66 -11.64 -8.52 5.54
C VAL A 66 -10.33 -9.09 4.99
N THR A 67 -10.40 -9.99 4.02
CA THR A 67 -9.19 -10.55 3.39
C THR A 67 -8.35 -9.47 2.70
N ALA A 68 -8.99 -8.56 1.96
CA ALA A 68 -8.31 -7.45 1.32
C ALA A 68 -7.71 -6.49 2.35
N TYR A 69 -8.47 -6.12 3.38
CA TYR A 69 -8.01 -5.23 4.44
C TYR A 69 -6.76 -5.78 5.13
N VAL A 70 -6.81 -7.05 5.57
CA VAL A 70 -5.68 -7.71 6.23
C VAL A 70 -4.48 -7.80 5.27
N SER A 71 -4.70 -8.10 4.00
CA SER A 71 -3.61 -8.20 3.02
C SER A 71 -2.94 -6.86 2.75
N VAL A 72 -3.71 -5.76 2.66
CA VAL A 72 -3.13 -4.40 2.53
C VAL A 72 -2.38 -4.02 3.80
N ALA A 73 -2.95 -4.28 4.98
CA ALA A 73 -2.29 -4.00 6.26
C ALA A 73 -0.98 -4.77 6.43
N CYS A 74 -0.97 -6.05 6.08
CA CYS A 74 0.24 -6.88 6.12
C CYS A 74 1.27 -6.48 5.06
N GLY A 75 0.85 -5.85 3.97
CA GLY A 75 1.71 -5.35 2.90
C GLY A 75 2.77 -4.36 3.37
N TYR A 76 2.54 -3.66 4.48
CA TYR A 76 3.55 -2.78 5.10
C TYR A 76 4.77 -3.54 5.64
N SER A 77 4.61 -4.81 5.97
CA SER A 77 5.66 -5.68 6.51
C SER A 77 6.04 -6.82 5.56
N ALA A 78 5.38 -6.91 4.40
CA ALA A 78 5.55 -8.00 3.45
C ALA A 78 5.32 -7.49 2.02
N ASN A 79 6.40 -7.10 1.37
CA ASN A 79 6.34 -6.59 0.00
C ASN A 79 7.56 -7.07 -0.81
N ILE A 80 7.34 -7.37 -2.09
CA ILE A 80 8.41 -7.74 -3.03
C ILE A 80 8.94 -6.48 -3.75
N VAL A 81 8.11 -5.44 -3.83
CA VAL A 81 8.45 -4.18 -4.50
C VAL A 81 8.63 -3.11 -3.43
N LEU A 82 9.69 -2.32 -3.54
CA LEU A 82 9.88 -1.15 -2.68
C LEU A 82 8.64 -0.27 -2.67
N SER A 83 8.16 0.00 -1.47
CA SER A 83 7.06 0.92 -1.28
C SER A 83 7.57 2.35 -1.12
N THR A 84 6.67 3.31 -1.24
CA THR A 84 6.98 4.72 -0.98
C THR A 84 7.27 4.98 0.50
N MET A 85 6.88 4.06 1.38
CA MET A 85 7.12 4.14 2.83
C MET A 85 8.55 3.76 3.21
N ASP A 86 9.20 2.87 2.46
CA ASP A 86 10.54 2.39 2.81
C ASP A 86 11.60 3.52 2.88
N PRO A 87 11.70 4.43 1.90
CA PRO A 87 12.59 5.58 2.01
C PRO A 87 12.23 6.54 3.15
N LEU A 88 10.93 6.72 3.40
CA LEU A 88 10.45 7.60 4.47
C LEU A 88 10.83 7.07 5.85
N LEU A 89 10.61 5.76 6.09
CA LEU A 89 10.96 5.11 7.35
C LEU A 89 12.48 5.06 7.55
N ALA A 90 13.25 4.83 6.48
CA ALA A 90 14.71 4.88 6.52
C ALA A 90 15.22 6.27 6.90
N HIS A 91 14.62 7.34 6.33
CA HIS A 91 14.96 8.72 6.68
C HIS A 91 14.68 9.02 8.16
N THR A 92 13.49 8.65 8.67
CA THR A 92 13.14 8.81 10.08
C THR A 92 14.09 8.03 11.00
N THR A 93 14.50 6.82 10.59
CA THR A 93 15.51 6.03 11.30
C THR A 93 16.85 6.75 11.33
N GLN A 94 17.27 7.31 10.20
CA GLN A 94 18.50 8.08 10.09
C GLN A 94 18.49 9.33 10.98
N GLU A 95 17.40 10.08 11.00
CA GLU A 95 17.23 11.26 11.87
C GLU A 95 17.35 10.86 13.35
N ALA A 96 16.67 9.79 13.76
CA ALA A 96 16.76 9.30 15.13
C ALA A 96 18.19 8.84 15.49
N ALA A 97 18.87 8.15 14.58
CA ALA A 97 20.25 7.69 14.78
C ALA A 97 21.26 8.85 14.85
N LEU A 98 21.05 9.94 14.14
CA LEU A 98 21.92 11.13 14.21
C LEU A 98 21.84 11.84 15.57
N THR A 99 20.83 11.55 16.41
CA THR A 99 20.79 12.04 17.79
C THR A 99 21.82 11.38 18.69
N LEU A 100 22.39 10.24 18.26
CA LEU A 100 23.46 9.54 18.98
C LEU A 100 24.82 10.18 18.67
N MET A 101 25.56 10.51 19.71
CA MET A 101 26.92 11.03 19.55
C MET A 101 27.82 9.99 18.90
N GLY A 102 28.45 10.38 17.77
CA GLY A 102 29.43 9.54 17.06
C GLY A 102 28.83 8.57 16.03
N TYR A 103 27.50 8.56 15.81
CA TYR A 103 26.91 7.77 14.75
C TYR A 103 27.29 8.34 13.36
N GLN A 104 27.95 7.54 12.54
CA GLN A 104 28.34 7.88 11.16
C GLN A 104 27.76 6.93 10.12
N GLY A 105 26.85 6.03 10.54
CA GLY A 105 26.20 5.09 9.64
C GLY A 105 25.19 5.74 8.72
N ASN A 106 24.83 5.03 7.66
CA ASN A 106 23.77 5.42 6.75
C ASN A 106 22.69 4.32 6.76
N THR A 107 21.44 4.71 6.88
CA THR A 107 20.31 3.78 6.87
C THR A 107 19.80 3.63 5.45
N GLU A 108 19.98 2.46 4.86
CA GLU A 108 19.51 2.18 3.51
C GLU A 108 18.05 1.74 3.49
N PRO A 109 17.21 2.28 2.58
CA PRO A 109 15.82 1.83 2.42
C PRO A 109 15.65 0.35 2.07
N LEU A 110 16.72 -0.29 1.59
CA LEU A 110 16.73 -1.70 1.21
C LEU A 110 17.15 -2.66 2.34
N CYS A 111 17.45 -2.18 3.53
CA CYS A 111 17.98 -3.01 4.63
C CYS A 111 17.08 -4.23 4.95
N ASN A 112 15.76 -4.09 4.84
CA ASN A 112 14.78 -5.12 5.15
C ASN A 112 14.23 -5.88 3.91
N TYR A 113 14.76 -5.61 2.71
CA TYR A 113 14.18 -6.14 1.47
C TYR A 113 14.03 -7.67 1.44
N PHE A 114 15.07 -8.40 1.85
CA PHE A 114 15.03 -9.86 1.87
C PHE A 114 14.04 -10.41 2.88
N PHE A 115 13.97 -9.80 4.06
CA PHE A 115 13.01 -10.17 5.08
C PHE A 115 11.56 -9.92 4.60
N MET A 116 11.29 -8.76 4.02
CA MET A 116 9.98 -8.40 3.49
C MET A 116 9.54 -9.33 2.35
N SER A 117 10.47 -9.68 1.46
CA SER A 117 10.20 -10.63 0.37
C SER A 117 9.87 -12.04 0.88
N ALA A 118 10.64 -12.55 1.85
CA ALA A 118 10.35 -13.82 2.49
C ALA A 118 9.02 -13.79 3.26
N SER A 119 8.77 -12.71 4.00
CA SER A 119 7.52 -12.50 4.74
C SER A 119 6.30 -12.50 3.83
N THR A 120 6.42 -12.01 2.59
CA THR A 120 5.32 -12.02 1.61
C THR A 120 4.79 -13.43 1.35
N VAL A 121 5.69 -14.41 1.22
CA VAL A 121 5.29 -15.80 0.99
C VAL A 121 4.59 -16.38 2.23
N VAL A 122 5.17 -16.15 3.41
CA VAL A 122 4.63 -16.65 4.69
C VAL A 122 3.27 -16.04 4.98
N ILE A 123 3.15 -14.72 4.88
CA ILE A 123 1.90 -13.98 5.15
C ILE A 123 0.81 -14.37 4.14
N THR A 124 1.16 -14.51 2.86
CA THR A 124 0.21 -15.01 1.85
C THR A 124 -0.39 -16.36 2.26
N GLY A 125 0.46 -17.29 2.72
CA GLY A 125 0.03 -18.60 3.20
C GLY A 125 -0.88 -18.51 4.43
N ILE A 126 -0.51 -17.71 5.41
CA ILE A 126 -1.27 -17.53 6.66
C ILE A 126 -2.64 -16.88 6.38
N VAL A 127 -2.67 -15.78 5.64
CA VAL A 127 -3.93 -15.07 5.31
C VAL A 127 -4.85 -15.97 4.49
N TYR A 128 -4.30 -16.71 3.53
CA TYR A 128 -5.06 -17.68 2.76
C TYR A 128 -5.66 -18.78 3.64
N TRP A 129 -4.85 -19.36 4.54
CA TRP A 129 -5.29 -20.42 5.45
C TRP A 129 -6.38 -19.91 6.42
N VAL A 130 -6.18 -18.74 7.04
CA VAL A 130 -7.14 -18.11 7.95
C VAL A 130 -8.46 -17.79 7.22
N THR A 131 -8.36 -17.22 6.01
CA THR A 131 -9.54 -16.92 5.19
C THR A 131 -10.35 -18.16 4.88
N GLN A 132 -9.68 -19.26 4.50
CA GLN A 132 -10.37 -20.50 4.13
C GLN A 132 -10.91 -21.29 5.32
N LYS A 133 -10.14 -21.38 6.42
CA LYS A 133 -10.46 -22.26 7.54
C LYS A 133 -11.30 -21.60 8.63
N TRP A 134 -11.18 -20.28 8.78
CA TRP A 134 -11.84 -19.56 9.87
C TRP A 134 -12.84 -18.55 9.35
N LEU A 135 -12.44 -17.67 8.45
CA LEU A 135 -13.28 -16.54 8.04
C LEU A 135 -14.50 -16.99 7.23
N LEU A 136 -14.29 -17.78 6.19
CA LEU A 136 -15.37 -18.24 5.33
C LEU A 136 -16.37 -19.17 6.02
N PRO A 137 -15.95 -20.15 6.85
CA PRO A 137 -16.91 -20.99 7.57
C PRO A 137 -17.75 -20.22 8.58
N ASN A 138 -17.17 -19.23 9.29
CA ASN A 138 -17.89 -18.44 10.28
C ASN A 138 -18.91 -17.47 9.68
N LEU A 139 -18.63 -16.95 8.48
CA LEU A 139 -19.55 -16.03 7.79
C LEU A 139 -20.68 -16.77 7.03
N GLY A 140 -20.48 -18.04 6.70
CA GLY A 140 -21.48 -18.82 5.98
C GLY A 140 -21.75 -18.34 4.55
N LYS A 141 -22.93 -18.66 4.03
CA LYS A 141 -23.38 -18.23 2.71
C LYS A 141 -23.99 -16.82 2.79
N TYR A 142 -23.71 -16.02 1.79
CA TYR A 142 -24.33 -14.69 1.68
C TYR A 142 -25.81 -14.80 1.23
N GLU A 143 -26.73 -14.36 2.07
CA GLU A 143 -28.18 -14.36 1.84
C GLU A 143 -28.74 -12.95 1.60
N GLY A 144 -27.87 -11.97 1.36
CA GLY A 144 -28.26 -10.57 1.18
C GLY A 144 -29.02 -10.31 -0.13
N SER A 145 -29.86 -9.31 -0.12
CA SER A 145 -30.71 -8.88 -1.27
C SER A 145 -29.90 -8.20 -2.40
N VAL A 146 -28.69 -7.75 -2.13
CA VAL A 146 -27.83 -7.10 -3.13
C VAL A 146 -27.21 -8.17 -4.02
N LYS A 147 -27.90 -8.47 -5.13
CA LYS A 147 -27.31 -9.29 -6.20
C LYS A 147 -26.35 -8.40 -6.98
N VAL A 148 -25.04 -8.66 -6.84
CA VAL A 148 -24.08 -8.07 -7.78
C VAL A 148 -24.45 -8.54 -9.19
N GLU A 149 -24.40 -7.62 -10.15
CA GLU A 149 -24.58 -7.98 -11.55
C GLU A 149 -23.73 -9.23 -11.87
N ALA A 150 -24.38 -10.23 -12.47
CA ALA A 150 -23.70 -11.46 -12.85
C ALA A 150 -22.44 -11.13 -13.64
N TYR A 151 -21.35 -11.87 -13.39
CA TYR A 151 -20.11 -11.72 -14.15
C TYR A 151 -20.41 -11.57 -15.65
N ARG A 152 -20.14 -10.39 -16.20
CA ARG A 152 -20.22 -10.15 -17.64
C ARG A 152 -18.84 -10.28 -18.22
N PRO A 153 -18.60 -11.21 -19.15
CA PRO A 153 -17.34 -11.28 -19.85
C PRO A 153 -17.07 -9.96 -20.57
N LEU A 154 -15.78 -9.59 -20.69
CA LEU A 154 -15.40 -8.39 -21.42
C LEU A 154 -15.95 -8.41 -22.84
N SER A 155 -16.60 -7.36 -23.25
CA SER A 155 -17.02 -7.15 -24.62
C SER A 155 -15.79 -7.02 -25.54
N ARG A 156 -15.97 -7.26 -26.84
CA ARG A 156 -14.87 -7.06 -27.81
C ARG A 156 -14.32 -5.63 -27.79
N LYS A 157 -15.18 -4.66 -27.52
CA LYS A 157 -14.79 -3.25 -27.42
C LYS A 157 -13.95 -2.99 -26.16
N GLU A 158 -14.37 -3.51 -25.01
CA GLU A 158 -13.62 -3.41 -23.75
C GLU A 158 -12.26 -4.12 -23.83
N ARG A 159 -12.20 -5.27 -24.48
CA ARG A 159 -10.93 -6.00 -24.69
C ARG A 159 -9.97 -5.21 -25.59
N ARG A 160 -10.46 -4.55 -26.64
CA ARG A 160 -9.63 -3.67 -27.47
C ARG A 160 -9.16 -2.46 -26.68
N ALA A 161 -10.05 -1.82 -25.92
CA ALA A 161 -9.70 -0.71 -25.05
C ALA A 161 -8.64 -1.08 -24.00
N LEU A 162 -8.75 -2.29 -23.45
CA LEU A 162 -7.76 -2.82 -22.52
C LEU A 162 -6.39 -3.01 -23.20
N MET A 163 -6.35 -3.54 -24.41
CA MET A 163 -5.10 -3.64 -25.17
C MET A 163 -4.47 -2.29 -25.42
N VAL A 164 -5.25 -1.28 -25.82
CA VAL A 164 -4.74 0.10 -26.01
C VAL A 164 -4.18 0.65 -24.69
N ALA A 165 -4.90 0.48 -23.58
CA ALA A 165 -4.45 0.95 -22.27
C ALA A 165 -3.15 0.26 -21.82
N VAL A 166 -3.03 -1.05 -22.02
CA VAL A 166 -1.81 -1.82 -21.70
C VAL A 166 -0.64 -1.38 -22.61
N THR A 167 -0.90 -1.11 -23.88
CA THR A 167 0.13 -0.57 -24.78
C THR A 167 0.62 0.80 -24.32
N VAL A 168 -0.28 1.70 -23.95
CA VAL A 168 0.07 3.03 -23.40
C VAL A 168 0.86 2.88 -22.10
N ALA A 169 0.44 1.99 -21.20
CA ALA A 169 1.18 1.69 -19.98
C ALA A 169 2.59 1.15 -20.28
N GLY A 170 2.71 0.25 -21.27
CA GLY A 170 4.00 -0.31 -21.68
C GLY A 170 4.93 0.78 -22.26
N ILE A 171 4.43 1.62 -23.15
CA ILE A 171 5.19 2.76 -23.70
C ILE A 171 5.63 3.69 -22.56
N TYR A 172 4.73 4.01 -21.63
CA TYR A 172 5.04 4.86 -20.48
C TYR A 172 6.15 4.26 -19.61
N VAL A 173 6.06 2.97 -19.26
CA VAL A 173 7.10 2.28 -18.49
C VAL A 173 8.44 2.29 -19.20
N VAL A 174 8.46 1.98 -20.50
CA VAL A 174 9.70 2.02 -21.32
C VAL A 174 10.29 3.42 -21.33
N LEU A 175 9.46 4.47 -21.46
CA LEU A 175 9.90 5.85 -21.41
C LEU A 175 10.55 6.20 -20.06
N ILE A 176 9.90 5.83 -18.95
CA ILE A 176 10.44 6.06 -17.59
C ILE A 176 11.75 5.32 -17.39
N LEU A 177 11.83 4.04 -17.80
CA LEU A 177 13.07 3.27 -17.73
C LEU A 177 14.18 3.91 -18.57
N TRP A 178 13.87 4.37 -19.77
CA TRP A 178 14.83 5.07 -20.61
C TRP A 178 15.32 6.37 -19.98
N LEU A 179 14.42 7.19 -19.40
CA LEU A 179 14.76 8.42 -18.68
C LEU A 179 15.56 8.19 -17.39
N THR A 180 15.46 6.99 -16.82
CA THR A 180 16.17 6.63 -15.57
C THR A 180 17.54 6.03 -15.85
N PHE A 181 17.63 5.13 -16.85
CA PHE A 181 18.84 4.35 -17.10
C PHE A 181 19.73 4.94 -18.20
N SER A 182 19.22 5.82 -19.06
CA SER A 182 20.02 6.48 -20.09
C SER A 182 21.12 7.37 -19.48
N SER A 183 22.25 7.48 -20.15
CA SER A 183 23.36 8.36 -19.75
C SER A 183 22.96 9.85 -19.65
N TYR A 184 21.96 10.25 -20.38
CA TYR A 184 21.38 11.61 -20.39
C TYR A 184 20.00 11.68 -19.72
N GLY A 185 19.64 10.64 -18.96
CA GLY A 185 18.32 10.54 -18.36
C GLY A 185 18.08 11.58 -17.26
N ILE A 186 17.01 12.35 -17.39
CA ILE A 186 16.61 13.42 -16.43
C ILE A 186 16.26 12.81 -15.05
N LEU A 187 15.80 11.58 -15.03
CA LEU A 187 15.40 10.87 -13.79
C LEU A 187 16.58 10.14 -13.12
N ARG A 188 17.76 10.19 -13.72
CA ARG A 188 18.97 9.60 -13.17
C ARG A 188 19.54 10.47 -12.06
N GLY A 189 20.08 9.87 -11.00
CA GLY A 189 20.79 10.59 -9.94
C GLY A 189 22.12 11.21 -10.45
N VAL A 190 22.50 12.33 -9.88
CA VAL A 190 23.71 13.07 -10.27
C VAL A 190 24.97 12.19 -10.21
N ASN A 191 25.02 11.27 -9.25
CA ASN A 191 26.12 10.31 -9.08
C ASN A 191 25.91 8.97 -9.81
N GLY A 192 24.91 8.90 -10.69
CA GLY A 192 24.55 7.65 -11.37
C GLY A 192 23.81 6.62 -10.52
N GLY A 193 23.66 6.86 -9.22
CA GLY A 193 22.94 5.99 -8.29
C GLY A 193 21.44 6.15 -8.37
N LEU A 194 20.69 5.07 -8.06
CA LEU A 194 19.23 5.10 -8.04
C LEU A 194 18.65 5.67 -6.74
N MET A 195 19.34 5.47 -5.61
CA MET A 195 18.81 5.77 -4.26
C MET A 195 18.50 7.26 -4.04
N HIS A 196 19.31 8.17 -4.54
CA HIS A 196 19.11 9.62 -4.43
C HIS A 196 18.75 10.23 -5.79
N SER A 197 18.04 9.49 -6.63
CA SER A 197 17.67 9.94 -7.95
C SER A 197 16.32 10.69 -7.93
N PRO A 198 16.10 11.62 -8.87
CA PRO A 198 14.79 12.21 -9.11
C PRO A 198 13.69 11.18 -9.39
N PHE A 199 14.06 9.99 -9.87
CA PHE A 199 13.14 8.86 -10.05
C PHE A 199 12.51 8.45 -8.71
N ILE A 200 13.31 8.19 -7.68
CA ILE A 200 12.82 7.79 -6.35
C ILE A 200 12.05 8.94 -5.69
N ALA A 201 12.58 10.17 -5.76
CA ALA A 201 11.90 11.34 -5.21
C ALA A 201 10.54 11.62 -5.87
N GLY A 202 10.41 11.33 -7.17
CA GLY A 202 9.20 11.55 -7.95
C GLY A 202 8.32 10.32 -8.18
N ILE A 203 8.61 9.18 -7.55
CA ILE A 203 7.97 7.89 -7.88
C ILE A 203 6.43 7.94 -7.76
N LEU A 204 5.90 8.60 -6.74
CA LEU A 204 4.45 8.78 -6.54
C LEU A 204 3.81 9.57 -7.68
N PHE A 205 4.48 10.64 -8.11
CA PHE A 205 4.01 11.46 -9.22
C PHE A 205 4.04 10.68 -10.54
N LEU A 206 5.12 9.94 -10.80
CA LEU A 206 5.25 9.09 -11.98
C LEU A 206 4.20 7.99 -12.02
N LEU A 207 3.95 7.30 -10.90
CA LEU A 207 2.89 6.29 -10.80
C LEU A 207 1.50 6.90 -11.03
N SER A 208 1.23 8.09 -10.47
CA SER A 208 -0.04 8.80 -10.65
C SER A 208 -0.27 9.21 -12.09
N LEU A 209 0.76 9.74 -12.77
CA LEU A 209 0.71 10.06 -14.19
C LEU A 209 0.48 8.82 -15.06
N GLY A 210 1.22 7.74 -14.80
CA GLY A 210 1.05 6.48 -15.53
C GLY A 210 -0.36 5.92 -15.39
N ALA A 211 -0.91 5.90 -14.17
CA ALA A 211 -2.28 5.51 -13.92
C ALA A 211 -3.30 6.45 -14.60
N GLY A 212 -2.99 7.75 -14.66
CA GLY A 212 -3.80 8.75 -15.35
C GLY A 212 -3.86 8.48 -16.86
N PHE A 213 -2.72 8.38 -17.52
CA PHE A 213 -2.63 8.11 -18.97
C PHE A 213 -3.28 6.78 -19.36
N THR A 214 -3.00 5.73 -18.60
CA THR A 214 -3.60 4.41 -18.82
C THR A 214 -5.11 4.44 -18.64
N GLY A 215 -5.59 5.13 -17.60
CA GLY A 215 -7.01 5.29 -17.34
C GLY A 215 -7.73 6.11 -18.42
N MET A 216 -7.13 7.18 -18.91
CA MET A 216 -7.66 7.99 -20.02
C MET A 216 -7.68 7.18 -21.32
N ALA A 217 -6.60 6.49 -21.66
CA ALA A 217 -6.52 5.64 -22.83
C ALA A 217 -7.63 4.58 -22.85
N TYR A 218 -7.88 3.94 -21.73
CA TYR A 218 -9.00 3.00 -21.59
C TYR A 218 -10.35 3.71 -21.72
N GLY A 219 -10.54 4.82 -21.01
CA GLY A 219 -11.81 5.55 -20.96
C GLY A 219 -12.26 6.02 -22.35
N PHE A 220 -11.37 6.61 -23.12
CA PHE A 220 -11.67 7.02 -24.50
C PHE A 220 -11.86 5.83 -25.44
N SER A 221 -11.00 4.82 -25.38
CA SER A 221 -11.08 3.64 -26.25
C SER A 221 -12.32 2.78 -25.99
N SER A 222 -12.77 2.69 -24.73
CA SER A 222 -14.00 2.00 -24.36
C SER A 222 -15.27 2.81 -24.71
N GLY A 223 -15.11 4.12 -24.96
CA GLY A 223 -16.21 5.07 -25.21
C GLY A 223 -16.93 5.50 -23.94
N ARG A 224 -16.32 5.27 -22.77
CA ARG A 224 -16.84 5.73 -21.49
C ARG A 224 -16.58 7.22 -21.28
N TYR A 225 -15.43 7.71 -21.78
CA TYR A 225 -15.12 9.13 -21.89
C TYR A 225 -15.38 9.59 -23.34
N ARG A 226 -16.16 10.65 -23.47
CA ARG A 226 -16.53 11.25 -24.77
C ARG A 226 -16.10 12.72 -24.86
N SER A 227 -15.88 13.33 -23.70
CA SER A 227 -15.50 14.73 -23.60
C SER A 227 -14.46 14.92 -22.47
N ASP A 228 -13.82 16.10 -22.46
CA ASP A 228 -12.90 16.50 -21.40
C ASP A 228 -13.61 16.60 -20.05
N ASN A 229 -14.90 16.95 -20.03
CA ASN A 229 -15.72 17.00 -18.82
C ASN A 229 -15.83 15.63 -18.15
N ASP A 230 -15.92 14.55 -18.92
CA ASP A 230 -15.96 13.19 -18.37
C ASP A 230 -14.64 12.84 -17.65
N VAL A 231 -13.51 13.34 -18.16
CA VAL A 231 -12.20 13.17 -17.51
C VAL A 231 -12.15 13.97 -16.21
N ILE A 232 -12.61 15.21 -16.24
CA ILE A 232 -12.65 16.09 -15.05
C ILE A 232 -13.56 15.48 -13.99
N GLU A 233 -14.73 14.98 -14.37
CA GLU A 233 -15.62 14.27 -13.45
C GLU A 233 -14.96 13.02 -12.86
N GLY A 234 -14.27 12.24 -13.70
CA GLY A 234 -13.53 11.05 -13.27
C GLY A 234 -12.38 11.34 -12.30
N LEU A 235 -11.82 12.55 -12.33
CA LEU A 235 -10.81 13.01 -11.38
C LEU A 235 -11.44 13.59 -10.11
N THR A 236 -12.58 14.27 -10.25
CA THR A 236 -13.25 14.97 -9.13
C THR A 236 -13.94 13.98 -8.18
N GLN A 237 -14.53 12.90 -8.69
CA GLN A 237 -15.25 11.93 -7.85
C GLN A 237 -14.40 11.30 -6.74
N PRO A 238 -13.18 10.79 -7.00
CA PRO A 238 -12.31 10.28 -5.95
C PRO A 238 -11.93 11.36 -4.92
N ILE A 239 -11.72 12.61 -5.37
CA ILE A 239 -11.35 13.73 -4.47
C ILE A 239 -12.48 14.05 -3.49
N LYS A 240 -13.74 13.97 -3.92
CA LYS A 240 -14.89 14.17 -3.02
C LYS A 240 -14.90 13.16 -1.87
N LEU A 241 -14.48 11.92 -2.12
CA LEU A 241 -14.39 10.87 -1.09
C LEU A 241 -13.27 11.14 -0.08
N LEU A 242 -12.25 11.93 -0.46
CA LEU A 242 -11.15 12.28 0.42
C LEU A 242 -11.47 13.45 1.38
N GLY A 243 -12.65 14.09 1.26
CA GLY A 243 -13.00 15.24 2.10
C GLY A 243 -12.91 14.94 3.60
N VAL A 244 -13.46 13.82 4.05
CA VAL A 244 -13.37 13.37 5.45
C VAL A 244 -11.91 13.10 5.85
N TYR A 245 -11.13 12.49 4.96
CA TYR A 245 -9.72 12.23 5.20
C TYR A 245 -8.90 13.52 5.42
N PHE A 246 -9.15 14.57 4.64
CA PHE A 246 -8.48 15.87 4.84
C PHE A 246 -8.77 16.48 6.20
N VAL A 247 -10.02 16.37 6.67
CA VAL A 247 -10.39 16.86 8.02
C VAL A 247 -9.64 16.06 9.10
N ILE A 248 -9.63 14.74 9.00
CA ILE A 248 -8.90 13.88 9.94
C ILE A 248 -7.40 14.18 9.89
N ALA A 249 -6.81 14.32 8.71
CA ALA A 249 -5.40 14.62 8.53
C ALA A 249 -5.02 15.99 9.12
N PHE A 250 -5.90 16.98 8.99
CA PHE A 250 -5.69 18.30 9.60
C PHE A 250 -5.59 18.21 11.13
N PHE A 251 -6.55 17.55 11.79
CA PHE A 251 -6.51 17.39 13.25
C PHE A 251 -5.36 16.50 13.71
N ALA A 252 -5.04 15.45 12.96
CA ALA A 252 -3.87 14.63 13.25
C ALA A 252 -2.57 15.42 13.16
N ALA A 253 -2.40 16.25 12.14
CA ALA A 253 -1.23 17.13 12.01
C ALA A 253 -1.12 18.13 13.18
N GLN A 254 -2.25 18.70 13.63
CA GLN A 254 -2.26 19.56 14.81
C GLN A 254 -1.85 18.81 16.08
N MET A 255 -2.36 17.59 16.26
CA MET A 255 -1.98 16.74 17.38
C MET A 255 -0.47 16.45 17.39
N PHE A 256 0.10 16.07 16.24
CA PHE A 256 1.54 15.81 16.12
C PHE A 256 2.37 17.07 16.38
N ALA A 257 1.97 18.23 15.84
CA ALA A 257 2.65 19.50 16.09
C ALA A 257 2.63 19.88 17.58
N CYS A 258 1.52 19.69 18.26
CA CYS A 258 1.42 19.92 19.71
C CYS A 258 2.29 18.93 20.51
N PHE A 259 2.35 17.68 20.06
CA PHE A 259 3.15 16.65 20.70
C PHE A 259 4.65 16.95 20.58
N GLU A 260 5.11 17.37 19.41
CA GLU A 260 6.49 17.81 19.16
C GLU A 260 6.81 19.11 19.94
N TYR A 261 5.92 20.11 19.89
CA TYR A 261 6.08 21.37 20.62
C TYR A 261 6.17 21.19 22.15
N SER A 262 5.41 20.26 22.72
CA SER A 262 5.43 19.94 24.14
C SER A 262 6.64 19.10 24.58
N HIS A 263 7.47 18.63 23.64
CA HIS A 263 8.57 17.68 23.87
C HIS A 263 8.14 16.39 24.58
N LEU A 264 6.87 16.03 24.49
CA LEU A 264 6.32 14.81 25.07
C LEU A 264 6.95 13.56 24.46
N ASP A 265 7.31 13.62 23.17
CA ASP A 265 8.07 12.61 22.44
C ASP A 265 9.39 12.29 23.15
N LYS A 266 10.18 13.31 23.49
CA LYS A 266 11.46 13.17 24.20
C LYS A 266 11.28 12.68 25.63
N CYS A 267 10.29 13.23 26.36
CA CYS A 267 9.99 12.76 27.71
C CYS A 267 9.62 11.28 27.73
N LEU A 268 8.75 10.84 26.82
CA LEU A 268 8.36 9.45 26.73
C LEU A 268 9.51 8.54 26.28
N ALA A 269 10.41 9.04 25.41
CA ALA A 269 11.61 8.33 25.02
C ALA A 269 12.53 8.08 26.22
N ILE A 270 12.83 9.13 27.02
CA ILE A 270 13.67 9.01 28.21
C ILE A 270 13.04 8.08 29.24
N MET A 271 11.75 8.26 29.54
CA MET A 271 11.03 7.38 30.49
C MET A 271 11.01 5.92 30.01
N GLY A 272 10.84 5.70 28.72
CA GLY A 272 10.89 4.36 28.11
C GLY A 272 12.29 3.72 28.21
N ALA A 273 13.34 4.50 27.94
CA ALA A 273 14.72 4.07 28.07
C ALA A 273 15.08 3.73 29.53
N ASP A 274 14.69 4.58 30.48
CA ASP A 274 14.92 4.35 31.93
C ASP A 274 14.17 3.10 32.42
N LEU A 275 12.95 2.90 31.96
CA LEU A 275 12.17 1.70 32.31
C LEU A 275 12.85 0.42 31.79
N LEU A 276 13.33 0.44 30.55
CA LEU A 276 13.97 -0.72 29.93
C LEU A 276 15.35 -0.99 30.53
N SER A 277 16.13 0.05 30.83
CA SER A 277 17.44 -0.10 31.47
C SER A 277 17.36 -0.68 32.88
N SER A 278 16.24 -0.45 33.58
CA SER A 278 15.99 -0.99 34.93
C SER A 278 15.85 -2.52 34.98
N PHE A 279 15.59 -3.15 33.82
CA PHE A 279 15.39 -4.60 33.76
C PHE A 279 16.66 -5.39 33.43
N GLU A 280 17.81 -4.74 33.17
CA GLU A 280 19.05 -5.38 32.67
C GLU A 280 18.73 -6.52 31.68
N PRO A 281 17.99 -6.29 30.61
CA PRO A 281 17.52 -7.36 29.77
C PRO A 281 18.68 -7.93 28.96
N ALA A 282 18.82 -9.25 28.97
CA ALA A 282 19.62 -9.90 27.94
C ALA A 282 19.11 -9.44 26.54
N PRO A 283 19.95 -9.37 25.52
CA PRO A 283 19.58 -8.82 24.20
C PRO A 283 18.28 -9.43 23.61
N LEU A 284 18.05 -10.70 23.89
CA LEU A 284 16.84 -11.41 23.44
C LEU A 284 15.56 -10.93 24.16
N SER A 285 15.63 -10.68 25.48
CA SER A 285 14.47 -10.21 26.24
C SER A 285 14.09 -8.78 25.89
N ALA A 286 15.07 -7.91 25.60
CA ALA A 286 14.84 -6.56 25.09
C ALA A 286 14.12 -6.60 23.73
N LEU A 287 14.52 -7.50 22.85
CA LEU A 287 13.89 -7.68 21.54
C LEU A 287 12.45 -8.20 21.64
N ILE A 288 12.19 -9.16 22.54
CA ILE A 288 10.83 -9.67 22.79
C ILE A 288 9.94 -8.55 23.35
N LEU A 289 10.45 -7.78 24.32
CA LEU A 289 9.71 -6.67 24.90
C LEU A 289 9.40 -5.59 23.86
N PHE A 290 10.36 -5.27 23.00
CA PHE A 290 10.16 -4.36 21.85
C PHE A 290 9.03 -4.85 20.94
N ILE A 291 9.02 -6.14 20.57
CA ILE A 291 7.98 -6.72 19.71
C ILE A 291 6.60 -6.62 20.38
N LEU A 292 6.50 -6.98 21.65
CA LEU A 292 5.23 -6.91 22.40
C LEU A 292 4.74 -5.47 22.56
N PHE A 293 5.62 -4.54 22.86
CA PHE A 293 5.30 -3.11 22.96
C PHE A 293 4.85 -2.55 21.60
N THR A 294 5.54 -2.90 20.53
CA THR A 294 5.15 -2.51 19.16
C THR A 294 3.79 -3.08 18.78
N ALA A 295 3.52 -4.33 19.13
CA ALA A 295 2.22 -4.96 18.90
C ALA A 295 1.09 -4.23 19.67
N PHE A 296 1.34 -3.84 20.91
CA PHE A 296 0.39 -3.08 21.71
C PHE A 296 0.12 -1.69 21.11
N ILE A 297 1.18 -0.95 20.73
CA ILE A 297 1.03 0.35 20.09
C ILE A 297 0.29 0.23 18.75
N ASN A 298 0.48 -0.87 18.03
CA ASN A 298 -0.20 -1.12 16.77
C ASN A 298 -1.73 -1.21 16.89
N LEU A 299 -2.26 -1.53 18.06
CA LEU A 299 -3.70 -1.51 18.34
C LEU A 299 -4.25 -0.07 18.43
N ILE A 300 -3.40 0.88 18.81
CA ILE A 300 -3.79 2.28 19.02
C ILE A 300 -3.45 3.12 17.80
N MET A 301 -2.25 2.93 17.24
CA MET A 301 -1.74 3.69 16.10
C MET A 301 -1.70 2.83 14.84
N VAL A 302 -2.66 3.03 13.96
CA VAL A 302 -2.78 2.26 12.71
C VAL A 302 -1.74 2.69 11.66
N SER A 303 -1.36 3.96 11.63
CA SER A 303 -0.39 4.49 10.66
C SER A 303 1.03 4.02 10.95
N ALA A 304 1.66 3.36 9.98
CA ALA A 304 3.02 2.87 10.10
C ALA A 304 4.04 4.00 10.25
N THR A 305 3.87 5.09 9.51
CA THR A 305 4.76 6.26 9.53
C THR A 305 4.70 6.98 10.86
N SER A 306 3.50 7.28 11.37
CA SER A 306 3.32 7.96 12.65
C SER A 306 3.84 7.12 13.80
N LYS A 307 3.60 5.80 13.77
CA LYS A 307 4.11 4.87 14.76
C LYS A 307 5.64 4.84 14.76
N TRP A 308 6.26 4.75 13.60
CA TRP A 308 7.71 4.71 13.51
C TRP A 308 8.35 6.05 13.86
N ALA A 309 7.77 7.17 13.47
CA ALA A 309 8.21 8.49 13.89
C ALA A 309 8.24 8.62 15.43
N PHE A 310 7.26 8.05 16.12
CA PHE A 310 7.24 8.02 17.58
C PHE A 310 8.26 7.02 18.15
N MET A 311 8.31 5.80 17.63
CA MET A 311 9.11 4.71 18.20
C MET A 311 10.61 4.83 17.89
N SER A 312 10.99 5.40 16.74
CA SER A 312 12.39 5.51 16.32
C SER A 312 13.24 6.29 17.31
N PHE A 313 12.73 7.39 17.83
CA PHE A 313 13.44 8.21 18.81
C PHE A 313 13.59 7.54 20.19
N ILE A 314 12.76 6.53 20.48
CA ILE A 314 12.85 5.75 21.73
C ILE A 314 13.84 4.61 21.57
N PHE A 315 13.66 3.78 20.52
CA PHE A 315 14.33 2.49 20.42
C PHE A 315 15.65 2.49 19.64
N ILE A 316 15.90 3.47 18.78
CA ILE A 316 17.16 3.54 18.05
C ILE A 316 18.32 4.00 18.98
N PRO A 317 18.11 4.97 19.90
CA PRO A 317 19.17 5.36 20.84
C PRO A 317 19.48 4.31 21.92
N MET A 318 18.62 3.34 22.14
CA MET A 318 18.80 2.24 23.10
C MET A 318 19.64 1.10 22.56
#